data_c8a4b850428a4b662e5fdcb53c2bfc1f
#
_entry.id   c8a4b850428a4b662e5fdcb53c2bfc1f
#
_cell.length_a   1.000
_cell.length_b   1.000
_cell.length_c   1.000
_cell.angle_alpha   90.00
_cell.angle_beta   90.00
_cell.angle_gamma   90.00
#
_symmetry.space_group_name_H-M   'P 1'
#
loop_
_entity.id
_entity.type
_entity.pdbx_description
1 polymer ?
#
loop_
_entity_poly.entity_id
_entity_poly.type
_entity_poly.pdbx_seq_one_letter_code
_entity_poly.pdbx_strand_id
1 'polypeptide(L)'
;MKEILTLNAISPVAAEALGGNYILSDKAENPAGIMLRSFSMHDYALPDSVVAVARAGAGTNNIPSAEYAQKGAVVFNTPGANANAVKELVLAALFASGRKLAESLEWVNSIADQGDEIPKLVEKGKKNFVGHELLGKTIGIIGLGAIGAKVANATEAIGMKVLGYDPYLSVDNALSLTRKIKRAATLDEIAANADYVTVHVPLLADNKGFLNKNFFAKMKDGAVLVNLARGELV
;
A
#
# COMPACT_ATOMS: atom_id res chain seq x y z
N MET A 1 -7.32 -1.83 36.88
CA MET A 1 -7.10 -2.08 35.41
C MET A 1 -5.99 -1.17 34.96
N LYS A 2 -5.17 -1.62 33.98
CA LYS A 2 -4.11 -0.78 33.38
C LYS A 2 -4.69 0.01 32.23
N GLU A 3 -4.31 1.26 32.10
CA GLU A 3 -4.74 2.11 31.00
C GLU A 3 -3.76 2.02 29.82
N ILE A 4 -4.32 1.99 28.60
CA ILE A 4 -3.60 2.07 27.35
C ILE A 4 -4.04 3.35 26.63
N LEU A 5 -3.12 4.27 26.43
CA LEU A 5 -3.39 5.52 25.71
C LEU A 5 -3.53 5.25 24.20
N THR A 6 -4.58 5.75 23.60
CA THR A 6 -4.76 5.69 22.15
C THR A 6 -4.48 7.03 21.51
N LEU A 7 -3.48 7.08 20.62
CA LEU A 7 -3.15 8.22 19.79
C LEU A 7 -3.61 7.95 18.36
N ASN A 8 -4.60 8.63 17.88
CA ASN A 8 -5.43 8.37 16.71
C ASN A 8 -6.56 7.36 16.95
N ALA A 9 -7.43 7.23 15.94
CA ALA A 9 -8.49 6.24 15.97
C ALA A 9 -7.92 4.81 15.91
N ILE A 10 -8.17 4.04 16.95
CA ILE A 10 -7.88 2.61 17.05
C ILE A 10 -9.22 1.86 16.98
N SER A 11 -9.25 0.72 16.31
CA SER A 11 -10.46 -0.10 16.18
C SER A 11 -10.97 -0.55 17.54
N PRO A 12 -12.29 -0.51 17.82
CA PRO A 12 -12.88 -1.03 19.05
C PRO A 12 -12.54 -2.51 19.34
N VAL A 13 -12.25 -3.30 18.32
CA VAL A 13 -11.80 -4.70 18.44
C VAL A 13 -10.54 -4.83 19.29
N ALA A 14 -9.71 -3.78 19.36
CA ALA A 14 -8.52 -3.79 20.21
C ALA A 14 -8.87 -3.90 21.70
N ALA A 15 -9.97 -3.31 22.16
CA ALA A 15 -10.44 -3.42 23.52
C ALA A 15 -10.87 -4.87 23.86
N GLU A 16 -11.58 -5.51 22.93
CA GLU A 16 -12.01 -6.91 23.06
C GLU A 16 -10.79 -7.86 23.14
N ALA A 17 -9.80 -7.63 22.26
CA ALA A 17 -8.58 -8.44 22.19
C ALA A 17 -7.69 -8.31 23.44
N LEU A 18 -7.66 -7.14 24.08
CA LEU A 18 -6.88 -6.91 25.29
C LEU A 18 -7.53 -7.53 26.56
N GLY A 19 -8.82 -7.80 26.50
CA GLY A 19 -9.57 -8.37 27.62
C GLY A 19 -9.74 -7.42 28.81
N GLY A 20 -10.40 -7.90 29.88
CA GLY A 20 -10.88 -7.09 31.01
C GLY A 20 -9.80 -6.49 31.90
N ASN A 21 -8.51 -6.73 31.68
CA ASN A 21 -7.42 -6.18 32.48
C ASN A 21 -6.92 -4.82 32.03
N TYR A 22 -7.35 -4.37 30.83
CA TYR A 22 -6.92 -3.14 30.20
C TYR A 22 -8.10 -2.27 29.79
N ILE A 23 -7.90 -0.96 29.84
CA ILE A 23 -8.86 0.04 29.34
C ILE A 23 -8.16 0.88 28.28
N LEU A 24 -8.78 1.03 27.10
CA LEU A 24 -8.35 1.98 26.08
C LEU A 24 -8.92 3.35 26.41
N SER A 25 -8.08 4.38 26.43
CA SER A 25 -8.46 5.76 26.69
C SER A 25 -7.64 6.71 25.84
N ASP A 26 -8.27 7.75 25.33
CA ASP A 26 -7.59 8.87 24.64
C ASP A 26 -7.07 9.95 25.63
N LYS A 27 -7.35 9.77 26.93
CA LYS A 27 -7.04 10.72 28.01
C LYS A 27 -6.31 10.10 29.19
N ALA A 28 -5.67 8.92 28.98
CA ALA A 28 -4.92 8.27 30.04
C ALA A 28 -3.73 9.14 30.50
N GLU A 29 -3.70 9.52 31.78
CA GLU A 29 -2.62 10.36 32.33
C GLU A 29 -1.36 9.56 32.69
N ASN A 30 -1.52 8.30 33.08
CA ASN A 30 -0.42 7.41 33.46
C ASN A 30 -0.53 6.03 32.78
N PRO A 31 -0.45 5.99 31.44
CA PRO A 31 -0.69 4.77 30.68
C PRO A 31 0.43 3.74 30.87
N ALA A 32 0.06 2.46 30.93
CA ALA A 32 1.02 1.36 30.91
C ALA A 32 1.55 1.07 29.50
N GLY A 33 0.82 1.50 28.46
CA GLY A 33 1.19 1.36 27.06
C GLY A 33 0.50 2.37 26.17
N ILE A 34 0.96 2.48 24.93
CA ILE A 34 0.39 3.38 23.93
C ILE A 34 0.04 2.58 22.68
N MET A 35 -1.14 2.82 22.11
CA MET A 35 -1.53 2.33 20.79
C MET A 35 -1.72 3.50 19.83
N LEU A 36 -1.13 3.41 18.62
CA LEU A 36 -1.22 4.46 17.63
C LEU A 36 -1.24 3.90 16.20
N ARG A 37 -1.55 4.75 15.25
CA ARG A 37 -1.46 4.46 13.81
C ARG A 37 -0.50 5.42 13.10
N SER A 38 -0.89 6.66 12.87
CA SER A 38 -0.15 7.66 12.09
C SER A 38 0.37 8.84 12.90
N PHE A 39 0.10 8.88 14.20
CA PHE A 39 0.61 9.95 15.07
C PHE A 39 2.14 9.94 15.07
N SER A 40 2.77 11.13 14.94
CA SER A 40 4.23 11.25 15.07
C SER A 40 4.62 11.33 16.54
N MET A 41 5.48 10.43 16.97
CA MET A 41 5.99 10.38 18.34
C MET A 41 7.41 10.96 18.49
N HIS A 42 7.97 11.60 17.44
CA HIS A 42 9.33 12.15 17.49
C HIS A 42 9.48 13.28 18.51
N ASP A 43 8.42 14.10 18.66
CA ASP A 43 8.38 15.19 19.64
C ASP A 43 7.50 14.83 20.86
N TYR A 44 7.13 13.56 21.01
CA TYR A 44 6.25 13.11 22.09
C TYR A 44 7.06 12.67 23.31
N ALA A 45 6.87 13.36 24.43
CA ALA A 45 7.48 12.97 25.70
C ALA A 45 6.86 11.64 26.19
N LEU A 46 7.62 10.53 26.09
CA LEU A 46 7.15 9.23 26.53
C LEU A 46 7.04 9.21 28.08
N PRO A 47 5.86 8.96 28.64
CA PRO A 47 5.72 8.82 30.08
C PRO A 47 6.53 7.63 30.63
N ASP A 48 7.13 7.76 31.81
CA ASP A 48 7.93 6.70 32.46
C ASP A 48 7.14 5.43 32.78
N SER A 49 5.82 5.53 32.88
CA SER A 49 4.91 4.40 33.08
C SER A 49 4.74 3.50 31.86
N VAL A 50 5.13 3.98 30.65
CA VAL A 50 4.93 3.26 29.40
C VAL A 50 6.02 2.20 29.21
N VAL A 51 5.62 0.95 29.17
CA VAL A 51 6.52 -0.19 28.88
C VAL A 51 6.40 -0.72 27.47
N ALA A 52 5.37 -0.33 26.72
CA ALA A 52 5.14 -0.79 25.37
C ALA A 52 4.42 0.26 24.49
N VAL A 53 4.84 0.35 23.23
CA VAL A 53 4.18 1.14 22.19
C VAL A 53 3.80 0.21 21.04
N ALA A 54 2.52 0.14 20.68
CA ALA A 54 2.01 -0.70 19.61
C ALA A 54 1.49 0.14 18.44
N ARG A 55 2.07 -0.06 17.27
CA ARG A 55 1.63 0.61 16.04
C ARG A 55 0.71 -0.30 15.22
N ALA A 56 -0.49 0.17 14.94
CA ALA A 56 -1.41 -0.45 13.99
C ALA A 56 -0.95 -0.17 12.53
N GLY A 57 0.05 -0.93 12.07
CA GLY A 57 0.64 -0.83 10.74
C GLY A 57 2.07 -1.38 10.67
N ALA A 58 2.59 -1.56 9.47
CA ALA A 58 3.89 -2.19 9.25
C ALA A 58 5.10 -1.27 9.50
N GLY A 59 5.06 -0.02 9.02
CA GLY A 59 6.17 0.92 9.20
C GLY A 59 6.23 1.48 10.62
N THR A 60 7.40 1.85 11.12
CA THR A 60 7.61 2.46 12.44
C THR A 60 8.35 3.79 12.38
N ASN A 61 8.43 4.38 11.19
CA ASN A 61 9.16 5.63 10.93
C ASN A 61 8.60 6.86 11.68
N ASN A 62 7.39 6.77 12.21
CA ASN A 62 6.77 7.80 13.05
C ASN A 62 7.03 7.59 14.56
N ILE A 63 7.84 6.61 14.94
CA ILE A 63 8.18 6.28 16.33
C ILE A 63 9.70 6.25 16.49
N PRO A 64 10.29 7.01 17.44
CA PRO A 64 11.73 6.99 17.72
C PRO A 64 12.11 5.71 18.49
N SER A 65 12.03 4.55 17.82
CA SER A 65 12.14 3.23 18.45
C SER A 65 13.44 3.00 19.19
N ALA A 66 14.56 3.56 18.68
CA ALA A 66 15.87 3.43 19.34
C ALA A 66 15.92 4.20 20.66
N GLU A 67 15.33 5.40 20.73
CA GLU A 67 15.22 6.20 21.96
C GLU A 67 14.33 5.50 22.98
N TYR A 68 13.18 4.96 22.55
CA TYR A 68 12.25 4.28 23.44
C TYR A 68 12.81 2.97 23.99
N ALA A 69 13.60 2.25 23.19
CA ALA A 69 14.32 1.07 23.68
C ALA A 69 15.32 1.41 24.80
N GLN A 70 16.01 2.56 24.72
CA GLN A 70 16.91 3.04 25.80
C GLN A 70 16.14 3.39 27.08
N LYS A 71 14.87 3.80 26.98
CA LYS A 71 13.96 4.04 28.11
C LYS A 71 13.28 2.77 28.61
N GLY A 72 13.57 1.60 28.03
CA GLY A 72 12.99 0.31 28.40
C GLY A 72 11.60 0.04 27.82
N ALA A 73 11.12 0.85 26.89
CA ALA A 73 9.84 0.62 26.22
C ALA A 73 10.01 -0.16 24.91
N VAL A 74 9.24 -1.23 24.74
CA VAL A 74 9.25 -2.07 23.53
C VAL A 74 8.31 -1.48 22.49
N VAL A 75 8.74 -1.43 21.21
CA VAL A 75 7.90 -0.99 20.10
C VAL A 75 7.45 -2.21 19.28
N PHE A 76 6.14 -2.38 19.17
CA PHE A 76 5.49 -3.40 18.36
C PHE A 76 4.88 -2.78 17.10
N ASN A 77 4.85 -3.55 16.02
CA ASN A 77 4.15 -3.22 14.78
C ASN A 77 3.35 -4.42 14.27
N THR A 78 2.53 -4.21 13.22
CA THR A 78 1.68 -5.25 12.63
C THR A 78 2.00 -5.42 11.15
N PRO A 79 3.16 -6.01 10.78
CA PRO A 79 3.54 -6.21 9.40
C PRO A 79 2.55 -7.19 8.72
N GLY A 80 2.12 -6.84 7.50
CA GLY A 80 1.23 -7.68 6.70
C GLY A 80 -0.25 -7.60 7.03
N ALA A 81 -0.66 -6.98 8.15
CA ALA A 81 -2.07 -6.92 8.55
C ALA A 81 -2.99 -6.26 7.50
N ASN A 82 -2.51 -5.25 6.79
CA ASN A 82 -3.24 -4.56 5.73
C ASN A 82 -2.87 -5.04 4.31
N ALA A 83 -2.07 -6.10 4.18
CA ALA A 83 -1.51 -6.48 2.88
C ALA A 83 -2.59 -6.84 1.85
N ASN A 84 -3.69 -7.48 2.28
CA ASN A 84 -4.80 -7.79 1.40
C ASN A 84 -5.53 -6.52 0.92
N ALA A 85 -5.80 -5.57 1.82
CA ALA A 85 -6.47 -4.32 1.47
C ALA A 85 -5.64 -3.48 0.48
N VAL A 86 -4.31 -3.42 0.67
CA VAL A 86 -3.42 -2.74 -0.28
C VAL A 86 -3.39 -3.44 -1.64
N LYS A 87 -3.34 -4.79 -1.67
CA LYS A 87 -3.46 -5.56 -2.93
C LYS A 87 -4.76 -5.20 -3.68
N GLU A 88 -5.89 -5.13 -2.98
CA GLU A 88 -7.18 -4.78 -3.60
C GLU A 88 -7.18 -3.36 -4.16
N LEU A 89 -6.57 -2.41 -3.46
CA LEU A 89 -6.43 -1.03 -3.94
C LEU A 89 -5.51 -0.94 -5.16
N VAL A 90 -4.44 -1.74 -5.22
CA VAL A 90 -3.58 -1.86 -6.42
C VAL A 90 -4.39 -2.36 -7.60
N LEU A 91 -5.17 -3.44 -7.43
CA LEU A 91 -6.02 -3.97 -8.50
C LEU A 91 -7.04 -2.93 -8.98
N ALA A 92 -7.68 -2.21 -8.06
CA ALA A 92 -8.60 -1.13 -8.39
C ALA A 92 -7.91 -0.03 -9.23
N ALA A 93 -6.69 0.39 -8.86
CA ALA A 93 -5.92 1.37 -9.59
C ALA A 93 -5.54 0.88 -11.00
N LEU A 94 -5.15 -0.40 -11.13
CA LEU A 94 -4.84 -1.02 -12.43
C LEU A 94 -6.07 -1.03 -13.36
N PHE A 95 -7.23 -1.45 -12.87
CA PHE A 95 -8.47 -1.44 -13.66
C PHE A 95 -8.92 -0.04 -14.01
N ALA A 96 -8.85 0.90 -13.05
CA ALA A 96 -9.23 2.29 -13.29
C ALA A 96 -8.36 2.96 -14.37
N SER A 97 -7.04 2.73 -14.33
CA SER A 97 -6.11 3.30 -15.31
C SER A 97 -6.32 2.75 -16.72
N GLY A 98 -6.72 1.48 -16.85
CA GLY A 98 -6.98 0.85 -18.14
C GLY A 98 -8.33 1.18 -18.79
N ARG A 99 -9.31 1.70 -18.04
CA ARG A 99 -10.72 1.77 -18.46
C ARG A 99 -11.33 3.17 -18.47
N LYS A 100 -10.55 4.23 -18.23
CA LYS A 100 -11.03 5.64 -18.19
C LYS A 100 -12.29 5.82 -17.31
N LEU A 101 -12.29 5.18 -16.11
CA LEU A 101 -13.49 5.15 -15.28
C LEU A 101 -13.88 6.53 -14.73
N ALA A 102 -12.91 7.36 -14.34
CA ALA A 102 -13.17 8.69 -13.79
C ALA A 102 -13.85 9.58 -14.85
N GLU A 103 -13.27 9.65 -16.03
CA GLU A 103 -13.78 10.47 -17.15
C GLU A 103 -15.16 9.99 -17.61
N SER A 104 -15.39 8.66 -17.60
CA SER A 104 -16.71 8.12 -17.97
C SER A 104 -17.78 8.45 -16.96
N LEU A 105 -17.45 8.45 -15.65
CA LEU A 105 -18.37 8.85 -14.59
C LEU A 105 -18.74 10.33 -14.65
N GLU A 106 -17.74 11.20 -14.85
CA GLU A 106 -17.98 12.64 -15.04
C GLU A 106 -18.90 12.89 -16.26
N TRP A 107 -18.64 12.21 -17.37
CA TRP A 107 -19.45 12.34 -18.55
C TRP A 107 -20.90 11.83 -18.33
N VAL A 108 -21.10 10.66 -17.71
CA VAL A 108 -22.45 10.14 -17.39
C VAL A 108 -23.21 11.12 -16.50
N ASN A 109 -22.58 11.70 -15.49
CA ASN A 109 -23.19 12.72 -14.65
C ASN A 109 -23.58 13.97 -15.45
N SER A 110 -22.77 14.36 -16.44
CA SER A 110 -23.06 15.56 -17.28
C SER A 110 -24.25 15.42 -18.21
N ILE A 111 -24.71 14.19 -18.48
CA ILE A 111 -25.88 13.92 -19.33
C ILE A 111 -27.10 13.42 -18.54
N ALA A 112 -27.03 13.38 -17.20
CA ALA A 112 -28.07 12.79 -16.36
C ALA A 112 -29.46 13.45 -16.55
N ASP A 113 -29.50 14.73 -16.86
CA ASP A 113 -30.73 15.51 -17.01
C ASP A 113 -31.34 15.48 -18.43
N GLN A 114 -30.76 14.69 -19.36
CA GLN A 114 -31.14 14.68 -20.78
C GLN A 114 -32.37 13.77 -21.09
N GLY A 115 -33.01 13.18 -20.07
CA GLY A 115 -34.21 12.38 -20.20
C GLY A 115 -34.15 11.30 -21.28
N ASP A 116 -35.10 11.30 -22.20
CA ASP A 116 -35.24 10.29 -23.28
C ASP A 116 -34.10 10.28 -24.30
N GLU A 117 -33.27 11.33 -24.34
CA GLU A 117 -32.09 11.39 -25.23
C GLU A 117 -30.88 10.60 -24.68
N ILE A 118 -30.86 10.22 -23.40
CA ILE A 118 -29.74 9.52 -22.75
C ILE A 118 -29.28 8.29 -23.54
N PRO A 119 -30.14 7.36 -23.99
CA PRO A 119 -29.69 6.17 -24.69
C PRO A 119 -28.91 6.50 -25.97
N LYS A 120 -29.37 7.50 -26.72
CA LYS A 120 -28.74 7.96 -27.96
C LYS A 120 -27.38 8.64 -27.67
N LEU A 121 -27.32 9.46 -26.62
CA LEU A 121 -26.09 10.10 -26.17
C LEU A 121 -25.05 9.05 -25.73
N VAL A 122 -25.47 8.03 -25.00
CA VAL A 122 -24.60 6.93 -24.55
C VAL A 122 -24.03 6.19 -25.75
N GLU A 123 -24.84 5.78 -26.73
CA GLU A 123 -24.35 5.10 -27.94
C GLU A 123 -23.34 5.95 -28.73
N LYS A 124 -23.57 7.24 -28.83
CA LYS A 124 -22.67 8.17 -29.52
C LYS A 124 -21.37 8.43 -28.74
N GLY A 125 -21.46 8.54 -27.40
CA GLY A 125 -20.38 8.98 -26.52
C GLY A 125 -19.46 7.87 -26.03
N LYS A 126 -19.96 6.62 -25.85
CA LYS A 126 -19.19 5.51 -25.28
C LYS A 126 -17.84 5.24 -25.95
N LYS A 127 -17.70 5.52 -27.23
CA LYS A 127 -16.44 5.38 -27.98
C LYS A 127 -15.29 6.24 -27.47
N ASN A 128 -15.58 7.32 -26.74
CA ASN A 128 -14.58 8.23 -26.20
C ASN A 128 -13.89 7.62 -24.96
N PHE A 129 -14.51 6.60 -24.36
CA PHE A 129 -14.05 5.93 -23.14
C PHE A 129 -13.50 4.52 -23.39
N VAL A 130 -13.12 4.24 -24.64
CA VAL A 130 -12.44 2.98 -24.97
C VAL A 130 -11.12 2.93 -24.22
N GLY A 131 -10.95 1.85 -23.44
CA GLY A 131 -9.73 1.53 -22.73
C GLY A 131 -9.04 0.30 -23.32
N HIS A 132 -8.19 -0.32 -22.51
CA HIS A 132 -7.53 -1.57 -22.86
C HIS A 132 -7.64 -2.58 -21.74
N GLU A 133 -7.44 -3.85 -22.06
CA GLU A 133 -7.44 -4.95 -21.11
C GLU A 133 -6.07 -5.09 -20.46
N LEU A 134 -6.06 -5.60 -19.22
CA LEU A 134 -4.83 -5.98 -18.52
C LEU A 134 -4.30 -7.35 -18.97
N LEU A 135 -5.16 -8.18 -19.55
CA LEU A 135 -4.80 -9.51 -20.06
C LEU A 135 -3.58 -9.43 -21.01
N GLY A 136 -2.56 -10.22 -20.74
CA GLY A 136 -1.33 -10.28 -21.53
C GLY A 136 -0.36 -9.10 -21.34
N LYS A 137 -0.76 -8.03 -20.66
CA LYS A 137 0.13 -6.92 -20.28
C LYS A 137 1.15 -7.38 -19.22
N THR A 138 2.30 -6.74 -19.20
CA THR A 138 3.34 -7.02 -18.21
C THR A 138 3.25 -6.06 -17.04
N ILE A 139 3.19 -6.60 -15.82
CA ILE A 139 3.35 -5.81 -14.59
C ILE A 139 4.71 -6.08 -13.96
N GLY A 140 5.45 -5.00 -13.68
CA GLY A 140 6.67 -5.01 -12.88
C GLY A 140 6.33 -4.73 -11.42
N ILE A 141 6.76 -5.60 -10.51
CA ILE A 141 6.51 -5.47 -9.07
C ILE A 141 7.84 -5.29 -8.37
N ILE A 142 8.03 -4.14 -7.73
CA ILE A 142 9.22 -3.78 -6.97
C ILE A 142 8.95 -4.00 -5.49
N GLY A 143 9.59 -5.00 -4.90
CA GLY A 143 9.34 -5.51 -3.56
C GLY A 143 8.30 -6.63 -3.55
N LEU A 144 8.72 -7.84 -3.21
CA LEU A 144 7.90 -9.06 -3.13
C LEU A 144 7.69 -9.52 -1.67
N GLY A 145 7.56 -8.53 -0.77
CA GLY A 145 7.15 -8.76 0.62
C GLY A 145 5.67 -9.16 0.74
N ALA A 146 5.10 -9.03 1.94
CA ALA A 146 3.72 -9.44 2.25
C ALA A 146 2.66 -8.85 1.29
N ILE A 147 2.85 -7.63 0.79
CA ILE A 147 1.95 -6.98 -0.17
C ILE A 147 2.30 -7.42 -1.60
N GLY A 148 3.55 -7.24 -2.02
CA GLY A 148 3.97 -7.48 -3.40
C GLY A 148 3.75 -8.92 -3.84
N ALA A 149 3.95 -9.92 -2.98
CA ALA A 149 3.65 -11.31 -3.29
C ALA A 149 2.14 -11.54 -3.54
N LYS A 150 1.27 -10.92 -2.73
CA LYS A 150 -0.18 -10.99 -2.97
C LYS A 150 -0.61 -10.30 -4.27
N VAL A 151 -0.01 -9.14 -4.58
CA VAL A 151 -0.24 -8.43 -5.85
C VAL A 151 0.23 -9.28 -7.03
N ALA A 152 1.42 -9.88 -6.93
CA ALA A 152 2.00 -10.73 -7.97
C ALA A 152 1.07 -11.91 -8.33
N ASN A 153 0.61 -12.64 -7.31
CA ASN A 153 -0.30 -13.76 -7.52
C ASN A 153 -1.67 -13.32 -8.08
N ALA A 154 -2.20 -12.20 -7.59
CA ALA A 154 -3.50 -11.70 -8.04
C ALA A 154 -3.44 -11.18 -9.49
N THR A 155 -2.37 -10.49 -9.88
CA THR A 155 -2.21 -9.98 -11.24
C THR A 155 -1.90 -11.09 -12.24
N GLU A 156 -1.19 -12.15 -11.83
CA GLU A 156 -1.03 -13.37 -12.62
C GLU A 156 -2.38 -14.06 -12.86
N ALA A 157 -3.20 -14.18 -11.81
CA ALA A 157 -4.51 -14.83 -11.90
C ALA A 157 -5.49 -14.13 -12.85
N ILE A 158 -5.39 -12.80 -13.03
CA ILE A 158 -6.17 -12.04 -14.03
C ILE A 158 -5.51 -12.02 -15.42
N GLY A 159 -4.46 -12.81 -15.64
CA GLY A 159 -3.83 -13.01 -16.93
C GLY A 159 -2.73 -12.03 -17.32
N MET A 160 -2.20 -11.25 -16.38
CA MET A 160 -1.01 -10.44 -16.61
C MET A 160 0.26 -11.29 -16.59
N LYS A 161 1.29 -10.85 -17.30
CA LYS A 161 2.66 -11.36 -17.16
C LYS A 161 3.32 -10.64 -16.01
N VAL A 162 3.84 -11.38 -15.02
CA VAL A 162 4.40 -10.78 -13.81
C VAL A 162 5.92 -10.87 -13.83
N LEU A 163 6.57 -9.71 -13.64
CA LEU A 163 8.01 -9.56 -13.49
C LEU A 163 8.30 -8.95 -12.12
N GLY A 164 8.91 -9.70 -11.21
CA GLY A 164 9.14 -9.29 -9.83
C GLY A 164 10.61 -8.98 -9.58
N TYR A 165 10.89 -7.87 -8.89
CA TYR A 165 12.21 -7.49 -8.43
C TYR A 165 12.23 -7.32 -6.92
N ASP A 166 13.00 -8.13 -6.24
CA ASP A 166 13.28 -8.02 -4.81
C ASP A 166 14.65 -8.64 -4.50
N PRO A 167 15.68 -7.83 -4.17
CA PRO A 167 17.01 -8.35 -3.83
C PRO A 167 17.05 -9.03 -2.45
N TYR A 168 16.02 -8.82 -1.59
CA TYR A 168 15.94 -9.33 -0.23
C TYR A 168 14.76 -10.31 -0.05
N LEU A 169 14.32 -10.94 -1.14
CA LEU A 169 13.19 -11.88 -1.12
C LEU A 169 13.42 -13.01 -0.12
N SER A 170 12.56 -13.11 0.89
CA SER A 170 12.60 -14.22 1.85
C SER A 170 12.15 -15.54 1.23
N VAL A 171 12.60 -16.64 1.80
CA VAL A 171 12.19 -17.99 1.35
C VAL A 171 10.68 -18.15 1.46
N ASP A 172 10.06 -17.72 2.56
CA ASP A 172 8.61 -17.84 2.77
C ASP A 172 7.81 -17.07 1.72
N ASN A 173 8.23 -15.84 1.40
CA ASN A 173 7.60 -15.07 0.34
C ASN A 173 7.81 -15.73 -1.03
N ALA A 174 9.00 -16.25 -1.32
CA ALA A 174 9.27 -16.95 -2.56
C ALA A 174 8.39 -18.21 -2.73
N LEU A 175 8.19 -18.97 -1.66
CA LEU A 175 7.31 -20.16 -1.65
C LEU A 175 5.82 -19.81 -1.83
N SER A 176 5.43 -18.57 -1.49
CA SER A 176 4.06 -18.09 -1.69
C SER A 176 3.75 -17.64 -3.12
N LEU A 177 4.77 -17.46 -3.97
CA LEU A 177 4.62 -17.02 -5.35
C LEU A 177 4.21 -18.16 -6.27
N THR A 178 3.36 -17.87 -7.26
CA THR A 178 3.08 -18.82 -8.35
C THR A 178 4.33 -19.00 -9.23
N ARG A 179 4.47 -20.20 -9.84
CA ARG A 179 5.63 -20.55 -10.69
C ARG A 179 5.71 -19.72 -11.98
N LYS A 180 4.66 -19.00 -12.35
CA LYS A 180 4.61 -18.20 -13.58
C LYS A 180 5.22 -16.81 -13.40
N ILE A 181 5.46 -16.39 -12.15
CA ILE A 181 6.12 -15.11 -11.84
C ILE A 181 7.60 -15.21 -12.22
N LYS A 182 8.07 -14.30 -13.07
CA LYS A 182 9.47 -14.22 -13.47
C LYS A 182 10.23 -13.26 -12.59
N ARG A 183 11.46 -13.61 -12.25
CA ARG A 183 12.36 -12.70 -11.53
C ARG A 183 13.04 -11.74 -12.50
N ALA A 184 12.99 -10.45 -12.19
CA ALA A 184 13.86 -9.44 -12.80
C ALA A 184 15.20 -9.40 -12.05
N ALA A 185 16.30 -9.28 -12.76
CA ALA A 185 17.63 -9.14 -12.18
C ALA A 185 17.91 -7.70 -11.72
N THR A 186 17.31 -6.71 -12.39
CA THR A 186 17.54 -5.28 -12.13
C THR A 186 16.24 -4.47 -12.21
N LEU A 187 16.28 -3.25 -11.65
CA LEU A 187 15.20 -2.26 -11.82
C LEU A 187 15.07 -1.81 -13.29
N ASP A 188 16.17 -1.77 -14.03
CA ASP A 188 16.17 -1.43 -15.44
C ASP A 188 15.38 -2.45 -16.28
N GLU A 189 15.50 -3.73 -15.92
CA GLU A 189 14.70 -4.78 -16.54
C GLU A 189 13.20 -4.60 -16.29
N ILE A 190 12.81 -4.19 -15.08
CA ILE A 190 11.43 -3.82 -14.76
C ILE A 190 11.00 -2.64 -15.66
N ALA A 191 11.76 -1.55 -15.67
CA ALA A 191 11.41 -0.34 -16.43
C ALA A 191 11.22 -0.64 -17.92
N ALA A 192 12.17 -1.34 -18.52
CA ALA A 192 12.17 -1.61 -19.98
C ALA A 192 11.05 -2.56 -20.44
N ASN A 193 10.57 -3.46 -19.57
CA ASN A 193 9.67 -4.54 -19.99
C ASN A 193 8.24 -4.39 -19.47
N ALA A 194 8.00 -3.59 -18.42
CA ALA A 194 6.69 -3.47 -17.81
C ALA A 194 5.79 -2.44 -18.53
N ASP A 195 4.51 -2.78 -18.70
CA ASP A 195 3.46 -1.86 -19.10
C ASP A 195 2.85 -1.16 -17.88
N TYR A 196 2.94 -1.81 -16.73
CA TYR A 196 2.55 -1.31 -15.41
C TYR A 196 3.67 -1.58 -14.43
N VAL A 197 3.95 -0.64 -13.53
CA VAL A 197 4.89 -0.81 -12.43
C VAL A 197 4.18 -0.51 -11.11
N THR A 198 4.40 -1.34 -10.11
CA THR A 198 3.92 -1.08 -8.75
C THR A 198 5.03 -1.30 -7.73
N VAL A 199 5.09 -0.46 -6.69
CA VAL A 199 6.17 -0.45 -5.71
C VAL A 199 5.64 -0.78 -4.31
N HIS A 200 6.31 -1.72 -3.62
CA HIS A 200 5.93 -2.23 -2.32
C HIS A 200 7.13 -2.41 -1.39
N VAL A 201 8.05 -1.46 -1.41
CA VAL A 201 9.21 -1.42 -0.50
C VAL A 201 9.00 -0.39 0.61
N PRO A 202 9.59 -0.57 1.80
CA PRO A 202 9.61 0.46 2.83
C PRO A 202 10.45 1.65 2.37
N LEU A 203 10.16 2.83 2.91
CA LEU A 203 11.05 3.98 2.76
C LEU A 203 12.23 3.82 3.72
N LEU A 204 13.43 3.84 3.17
CA LEU A 204 14.70 3.80 3.88
C LEU A 204 15.53 5.02 3.46
N ALA A 205 16.62 5.30 4.20
CA ALA A 205 17.47 6.45 3.90
C ALA A 205 18.16 6.35 2.51
N ASP A 206 18.43 5.14 2.06
CA ASP A 206 19.15 4.83 0.83
C ASP A 206 18.26 4.63 -0.41
N ASN A 207 16.93 4.58 -0.24
CA ASN A 207 16.02 4.37 -1.37
C ASN A 207 15.06 5.54 -1.64
N LYS A 208 15.27 6.70 -0.99
CA LYS A 208 14.51 7.91 -1.27
C LYS A 208 14.77 8.37 -2.71
N GLY A 209 13.68 8.55 -3.50
CA GLY A 209 13.77 8.98 -4.89
C GLY A 209 14.47 7.98 -5.82
N PHE A 210 14.48 6.69 -5.50
CA PHE A 210 15.17 5.70 -6.35
C PHE A 210 14.43 5.46 -7.67
N LEU A 211 13.10 5.68 -7.71
CA LEU A 211 12.33 5.75 -8.94
C LEU A 211 12.42 7.17 -9.54
N ASN A 212 13.59 7.51 -10.01
CA ASN A 212 13.94 8.84 -10.49
C ASN A 212 13.79 9.00 -12.00
N LYS A 213 14.16 10.18 -12.52
CA LYS A 213 14.12 10.49 -13.95
C LYS A 213 14.79 9.43 -14.84
N ASN A 214 15.88 8.82 -14.37
CA ASN A 214 16.59 7.79 -15.16
C ASN A 214 15.78 6.49 -15.24
N PHE A 215 15.04 6.14 -14.15
CA PHE A 215 14.12 5.01 -14.18
C PHE A 215 12.97 5.27 -15.14
N PHE A 216 12.33 6.44 -15.07
CA PHE A 216 11.22 6.81 -15.96
C PHE A 216 11.64 6.88 -17.43
N ALA A 217 12.85 7.37 -17.73
CA ALA A 217 13.36 7.44 -19.10
C ALA A 217 13.54 6.06 -19.75
N LYS A 218 13.60 4.99 -18.97
CA LYS A 218 13.69 3.60 -19.45
C LYS A 218 12.34 2.89 -19.52
N MET A 219 11.28 3.49 -18.98
CA MET A 219 9.93 2.93 -19.05
C MET A 219 9.40 3.00 -20.49
N LYS A 220 8.50 2.09 -20.82
CA LYS A 220 7.79 2.13 -22.09
C LYS A 220 6.92 3.39 -22.19
N ASP A 221 6.73 3.91 -23.38
CA ASP A 221 5.78 4.97 -23.64
C ASP A 221 4.37 4.56 -23.22
N GLY A 222 3.72 5.40 -22.41
CA GLY A 222 2.39 5.11 -21.87
C GLY A 222 2.36 4.09 -20.73
N ALA A 223 3.51 3.63 -20.22
CA ALA A 223 3.54 2.79 -19.03
C ALA A 223 3.03 3.53 -17.80
N VAL A 224 2.38 2.81 -16.90
CA VAL A 224 1.74 3.34 -15.69
C VAL A 224 2.51 2.94 -14.44
N LEU A 225 2.83 3.92 -13.58
CA LEU A 225 3.36 3.66 -12.24
C LEU A 225 2.24 3.80 -11.19
N VAL A 226 2.09 2.79 -10.35
CA VAL A 226 1.20 2.79 -9.17
C VAL A 226 2.07 2.79 -7.90
N ASN A 227 2.01 3.89 -7.14
CA ASN A 227 2.71 4.00 -5.85
C ASN A 227 1.69 4.15 -4.71
N LEU A 228 1.43 3.06 -4.01
CA LEU A 228 0.61 3.02 -2.79
C LEU A 228 1.48 2.73 -1.55
N ALA A 229 2.79 2.89 -1.67
CA ALA A 229 3.74 2.70 -0.56
C ALA A 229 4.07 4.04 0.11
N ARG A 230 5.05 4.78 -0.42
CA ARG A 230 5.48 6.09 0.10
C ARG A 230 5.79 7.03 -1.07
N GLY A 231 5.32 8.28 -1.00
CA GLY A 231 5.56 9.29 -2.03
C GLY A 231 7.03 9.52 -2.31
N GLU A 232 7.84 9.52 -1.26
CA GLU A 232 9.28 9.81 -1.31
C GLU A 232 10.13 8.74 -2.02
N LEU A 233 9.55 7.64 -2.45
CA LEU A 233 10.24 6.64 -3.27
C LEU A 233 10.40 7.09 -4.75
N VAL A 234 9.61 8.10 -5.14
CA VAL A 234 9.57 8.72 -6.47
C VAL A 234 10.17 10.12 -6.43
#